data_b42e46bba309c08f2d0de44a2f1015ed
#
_entry.id   b42e46bba309c08f2d0de44a2f1015ed
#
_cell.length_a   1.000
_cell.length_b   1.000
_cell.length_c   1.000
_cell.angle_alpha   90.00
_cell.angle_beta   90.00
_cell.angle_gamma   90.00
#
_symmetry.space_group_name_H-M   'P 1'
#
loop_
_entity.id
_entity.type
_entity.pdbx_description
1 polymer ?
#
loop_
_entity_poly.entity_id
_entity_poly.type
_entity_poly.pdbx_seq_one_letter_code
_entity_poly.pdbx_strand_id
1 'polypeptide(L)'
;MGNNQHLNPWTDEEIKLLHNNILPNESWSSFWKREIPHRTLSSVVCKGRKLGINNNHYRSRKYSFNNDIWKEPTPESCYWAAWIATDGCITSTNRTGESFSLKIDLQESDSHVLERFKEFCSYTGPLRKVRQKGNSRTIELCIAISKGWVDDLKKYYNITPRKTHTLQPPNIKDKYLKECFLLGAIEGDGHVGRSSKRGCVYISFSSASPEMGQWVQNMFDDMTFGCAIIDTKSVKESGKRKLPKIGNIY
;
A
#
# COMPACT_ATOMS: atom_id res chain seq x y z
N MET A 1 -5.43 22.63 -41.23
CA MET A 1 -6.44 23.69 -41.01
C MET A 1 -7.24 23.27 -39.78
N GLY A 2 -6.91 23.84 -38.62
CA GLY A 2 -7.57 23.49 -37.36
C GLY A 2 -8.93 24.11 -37.27
N ASN A 3 -9.98 23.30 -37.08
CA ASN A 3 -11.32 23.76 -36.77
C ASN A 3 -11.29 24.50 -35.42
N ASN A 4 -11.22 25.81 -35.46
CA ASN A 4 -11.61 26.67 -34.35
C ASN A 4 -13.13 26.54 -34.17
N GLN A 5 -13.58 25.52 -33.45
CA GLN A 5 -14.93 25.51 -32.91
C GLN A 5 -15.05 26.75 -32.02
N HIS A 6 -15.83 27.72 -32.42
CA HIS A 6 -16.22 28.89 -31.64
C HIS A 6 -16.77 28.36 -30.30
N LEU A 7 -15.95 28.44 -29.27
CA LEU A 7 -16.36 28.12 -27.91
C LEU A 7 -17.44 29.13 -27.54
N ASN A 8 -18.71 28.70 -27.50
CA ASN A 8 -19.80 29.55 -27.02
C ASN A 8 -19.38 30.13 -25.65
N PRO A 9 -19.32 31.46 -25.49
CA PRO A 9 -18.97 32.08 -24.23
C PRO A 9 -19.93 31.60 -23.13
N TRP A 10 -19.46 31.59 -21.90
CA TRP A 10 -20.27 31.28 -20.73
C TRP A 10 -21.21 32.45 -20.45
N THR A 11 -22.52 32.19 -20.33
CA THR A 11 -23.48 33.23 -19.99
C THR A 11 -23.47 33.51 -18.48
N ASP A 12 -23.97 34.66 -18.05
CA ASP A 12 -24.07 35.00 -16.64
C ASP A 12 -25.04 34.07 -15.88
N GLU A 13 -26.09 33.57 -16.56
CA GLU A 13 -27.03 32.61 -16.02
C GLU A 13 -26.33 31.28 -15.73
N GLU A 14 -25.53 30.77 -16.67
CA GLU A 14 -24.78 29.53 -16.48
C GLU A 14 -23.74 29.66 -15.33
N ILE A 15 -23.13 30.84 -15.20
CA ILE A 15 -22.19 31.11 -14.11
C ILE A 15 -22.93 31.16 -12.78
N LYS A 16 -24.12 31.76 -12.70
CA LYS A 16 -24.96 31.75 -11.49
C LYS A 16 -25.41 30.33 -11.13
N LEU A 17 -25.77 29.50 -12.10
CA LEU A 17 -26.08 28.09 -11.84
C LEU A 17 -24.89 27.33 -11.20
N LEU A 18 -23.67 27.57 -11.69
CA LEU A 18 -22.47 26.98 -11.13
C LEU A 18 -22.25 27.41 -9.66
N HIS A 19 -22.56 28.66 -9.30
CA HIS A 19 -22.37 29.16 -7.93
C HIS A 19 -23.46 28.70 -6.95
N ASN A 20 -24.71 28.66 -7.38
CA ASN A 20 -25.85 28.56 -6.48
C ASN A 20 -26.49 27.18 -6.43
N ASN A 21 -26.37 26.39 -7.50
CA ASN A 21 -27.16 25.17 -7.65
C ASN A 21 -26.38 23.87 -7.45
N ILE A 22 -25.08 23.94 -7.14
CA ILE A 22 -24.32 22.74 -6.77
C ILE A 22 -24.73 22.32 -5.35
N LEU A 23 -25.35 21.16 -5.24
CA LEU A 23 -25.77 20.62 -3.95
C LEU A 23 -24.56 20.09 -3.15
N PRO A 24 -24.61 20.13 -1.80
CA PRO A 24 -23.60 19.49 -0.98
C PRO A 24 -23.40 18.03 -1.38
N ASN A 25 -22.16 17.62 -1.61
CA ASN A 25 -21.79 16.25 -2.04
C ASN A 25 -22.30 15.84 -3.46
N GLU A 26 -22.78 16.74 -4.26
CA GLU A 26 -23.16 16.44 -5.63
C GLU A 26 -21.93 16.30 -6.55
N SER A 27 -21.92 15.29 -7.44
CA SER A 27 -20.86 15.15 -8.44
C SER A 27 -21.00 16.16 -9.56
N TRP A 28 -19.87 16.61 -10.14
CA TRP A 28 -19.90 17.42 -11.37
C TRP A 28 -20.72 16.78 -12.49
N SER A 29 -20.71 15.44 -12.56
CA SER A 29 -21.50 14.71 -13.56
C SER A 29 -23.00 14.78 -13.29
N SER A 30 -23.42 14.72 -12.02
CA SER A 30 -24.83 14.85 -11.63
C SER A 30 -25.32 16.27 -11.86
N PHE A 31 -24.57 17.26 -11.37
CA PHE A 31 -24.84 18.67 -11.59
C PHE A 31 -24.95 19.00 -13.09
N TRP A 32 -23.95 18.57 -13.88
CA TRP A 32 -23.95 18.78 -15.35
C TRP A 32 -25.21 18.25 -16.02
N LYS A 33 -25.60 17.00 -15.73
CA LYS A 33 -26.80 16.39 -16.32
C LYS A 33 -28.08 17.12 -15.95
N ARG A 34 -28.16 17.66 -14.76
CA ARG A 34 -29.35 18.33 -14.23
C ARG A 34 -29.47 19.77 -14.69
N GLU A 35 -28.37 20.53 -14.66
CA GLU A 35 -28.44 21.99 -14.84
C GLU A 35 -27.92 22.48 -16.18
N ILE A 36 -26.86 21.88 -16.74
CA ILE A 36 -26.16 22.41 -17.92
C ILE A 36 -25.82 21.28 -18.91
N PRO A 37 -26.80 20.44 -19.33
CA PRO A 37 -26.54 19.28 -20.19
C PRO A 37 -26.12 19.64 -21.62
N HIS A 38 -26.37 20.88 -22.06
CA HIS A 38 -25.97 21.40 -23.38
C HIS A 38 -24.46 21.71 -23.48
N ARG A 39 -23.73 21.78 -22.37
CA ARG A 39 -22.27 21.90 -22.33
C ARG A 39 -21.63 20.52 -22.23
N THR A 40 -20.32 20.43 -22.51
CA THR A 40 -19.59 19.21 -22.19
C THR A 40 -19.23 19.16 -20.68
N LEU A 41 -19.25 17.98 -20.07
CA LEU A 41 -18.85 17.81 -18.67
C LEU A 41 -17.45 18.41 -18.40
N SER A 42 -16.51 18.24 -19.34
CA SER A 42 -15.17 18.79 -19.22
C SER A 42 -15.18 20.33 -19.15
N SER A 43 -16.00 20.98 -19.97
CA SER A 43 -16.16 22.45 -19.97
C SER A 43 -16.72 22.93 -18.62
N VAL A 44 -17.73 22.24 -18.08
CA VAL A 44 -18.37 22.59 -16.80
C VAL A 44 -17.36 22.46 -15.65
N VAL A 45 -16.61 21.35 -15.58
CA VAL A 45 -15.57 21.13 -14.57
C VAL A 45 -14.46 22.19 -14.66
N CYS A 46 -13.99 22.50 -15.88
CA CYS A 46 -12.94 23.51 -16.06
C CYS A 46 -13.42 24.91 -15.64
N LYS A 47 -14.65 25.28 -15.99
CA LYS A 47 -15.21 26.60 -15.61
C LYS A 47 -15.39 26.69 -14.10
N GLY A 48 -15.96 25.66 -13.45
CA GLY A 48 -16.12 25.62 -12.00
C GLY A 48 -14.79 25.80 -11.27
N ARG A 49 -13.73 25.11 -11.71
CA ARG A 49 -12.37 25.28 -11.15
C ARG A 49 -11.82 26.69 -11.32
N LYS A 50 -12.01 27.31 -12.49
CA LYS A 50 -11.60 28.70 -12.76
C LYS A 50 -12.32 29.70 -11.87
N LEU A 51 -13.57 29.42 -11.51
CA LEU A 51 -14.37 30.24 -10.59
C LEU A 51 -14.09 29.97 -9.10
N GLY A 52 -13.11 29.10 -8.80
CA GLY A 52 -12.80 28.73 -7.42
C GLY A 52 -13.89 27.89 -6.75
N ILE A 53 -14.87 27.39 -7.51
CA ILE A 53 -15.91 26.51 -7.00
C ILE A 53 -15.25 25.15 -6.73
N ASN A 54 -14.77 24.99 -5.52
CA ASN A 54 -14.36 23.71 -5.00
C ASN A 54 -15.64 22.91 -4.72
N ASN A 55 -16.09 22.20 -5.73
CA ASN A 55 -16.96 21.09 -5.48
C ASN A 55 -16.09 20.08 -4.73
N ASN A 56 -16.03 20.24 -3.41
CA ASN A 56 -15.56 19.24 -2.48
C ASN A 56 -16.56 18.08 -2.49
N HIS A 57 -16.83 17.58 -3.69
CA HIS A 57 -17.27 16.24 -3.83
C HIS A 57 -16.10 15.42 -3.25
N TYR A 58 -16.11 15.28 -1.93
CA TYR A 58 -15.59 14.10 -1.32
C TYR A 58 -16.17 12.99 -2.19
N ARG A 59 -15.39 12.47 -3.11
CA ARG A 59 -15.64 11.13 -3.60
C ARG A 59 -15.70 10.34 -2.31
N SER A 60 -16.91 10.14 -1.80
CA SER A 60 -17.12 9.25 -0.69
C SER A 60 -16.41 8.00 -1.15
N ARG A 61 -15.32 7.66 -0.46
CA ARG A 61 -14.54 6.50 -0.88
C ARG A 61 -15.56 5.39 -0.95
N LYS A 62 -15.67 4.74 -2.10
CA LYS A 62 -16.64 3.66 -2.31
C LYS A 62 -16.56 2.64 -1.18
N TYR A 63 -15.40 2.54 -0.55
CA TYR A 63 -15.11 1.65 0.55
C TYR A 63 -14.48 2.44 1.69
N SER A 64 -14.87 2.11 2.90
CA SER A 64 -14.33 2.68 4.14
C SER A 64 -13.19 1.83 4.68
N PHE A 65 -12.37 2.40 5.53
CA PHE A 65 -11.35 1.74 6.35
C PHE A 65 -11.02 2.62 7.56
N ASN A 66 -10.44 2.03 8.59
CA ASN A 66 -10.00 2.75 9.78
C ASN A 66 -8.73 3.57 9.48
N ASN A 67 -8.82 4.90 9.54
CA ASN A 67 -7.69 5.79 9.28
C ASN A 67 -6.67 5.84 10.41
N ASP A 68 -6.99 5.35 11.60
CA ASP A 68 -6.24 5.60 12.83
C ASP A 68 -5.44 4.40 13.32
N ILE A 69 -5.49 3.27 12.62
CA ILE A 69 -4.88 2.00 13.06
C ILE A 69 -3.34 2.02 13.15
N TRP A 70 -2.70 2.98 12.49
CA TRP A 70 -1.23 3.13 12.49
C TRP A 70 -0.73 4.24 13.41
N LYS A 71 -1.63 4.98 14.09
CA LYS A 71 -1.25 6.14 14.93
C LYS A 71 -0.34 5.77 16.08
N GLU A 72 -0.49 4.55 16.61
CA GLU A 72 0.34 4.02 17.69
C GLU A 72 0.67 2.55 17.42
N PRO A 73 1.91 2.12 17.70
CA PRO A 73 2.29 0.73 17.61
C PRO A 73 1.54 -0.13 18.63
N THR A 74 0.85 -1.15 18.15
CA THR A 74 0.22 -2.21 18.93
C THR A 74 0.76 -3.56 18.47
N PRO A 75 0.60 -4.65 19.22
CA PRO A 75 1.02 -5.98 18.75
C PRO A 75 0.48 -6.32 17.37
N GLU A 76 -0.80 -6.07 17.14
CA GLU A 76 -1.46 -6.36 15.88
C GLU A 76 -1.01 -5.43 14.74
N SER A 77 -0.87 -4.12 15.01
CA SER A 77 -0.38 -3.18 13.99
C SER A 77 1.09 -3.45 13.63
N CYS A 78 1.92 -3.87 14.57
CA CYS A 78 3.31 -4.28 14.30
C CYS A 78 3.36 -5.51 13.39
N TYR A 79 2.56 -6.53 13.67
CA TYR A 79 2.44 -7.74 12.85
C TYR A 79 2.01 -7.39 11.40
N TRP A 80 0.94 -6.61 11.24
CA TRP A 80 0.46 -6.25 9.91
C TRP A 80 1.34 -5.23 9.18
N ALA A 81 2.04 -4.36 9.90
CA ALA A 81 3.04 -3.48 9.29
C ALA A 81 4.18 -4.30 8.67
N ALA A 82 4.59 -5.41 9.30
CA ALA A 82 5.57 -6.30 8.73
C ALA A 82 5.08 -6.95 7.42
N TRP A 83 3.83 -7.38 7.34
CA TRP A 83 3.22 -7.85 6.09
C TRP A 83 3.23 -6.78 4.99
N ILE A 84 2.99 -5.50 5.36
CA ILE A 84 3.16 -4.41 4.39
C ILE A 84 4.64 -4.23 4.02
N ALA A 85 5.56 -4.43 4.96
CA ALA A 85 6.99 -4.31 4.71
C ALA A 85 7.51 -5.38 3.74
N THR A 86 6.99 -6.60 3.78
CA THR A 86 7.35 -7.72 2.90
C THR A 86 6.58 -7.66 1.58
N ASP A 87 5.32 -7.98 1.59
CA ASP A 87 4.46 -8.19 0.42
C ASP A 87 3.71 -6.95 -0.04
N GLY A 88 3.65 -5.90 0.80
CA GLY A 88 2.90 -4.68 0.49
C GLY A 88 3.63 -3.77 -0.50
N CYS A 89 2.87 -3.18 -1.42
CA CYS A 89 3.35 -2.15 -2.34
C CYS A 89 2.56 -0.86 -2.14
N ILE A 90 3.25 0.22 -1.74
CA ILE A 90 2.66 1.55 -1.62
C ILE A 90 3.07 2.38 -2.84
N THR A 91 2.08 2.87 -3.57
CA THR A 91 2.29 3.70 -4.76
C THR A 91 1.53 5.02 -4.65
N SER A 92 2.14 6.12 -5.10
CA SER A 92 1.43 7.37 -5.29
C SER A 92 0.54 7.26 -6.53
N THR A 93 -0.72 7.64 -6.38
CA THR A 93 -1.73 7.59 -7.45
C THR A 93 -1.88 8.92 -8.19
N ASN A 94 -1.23 9.97 -7.72
CA ASN A 94 -1.23 11.28 -8.37
C ASN A 94 0.18 11.92 -8.35
N ARG A 95 0.35 12.95 -9.20
CA ARG A 95 1.64 13.68 -9.32
C ARG A 95 1.95 14.53 -8.08
N THR A 96 0.97 14.91 -7.29
CA THR A 96 1.14 15.75 -6.09
C THR A 96 1.63 14.96 -4.88
N GLY A 97 1.61 13.61 -4.94
CA GLY A 97 2.01 12.77 -3.81
C GLY A 97 1.06 12.82 -2.61
N GLU A 98 -0.20 13.19 -2.83
CA GLU A 98 -1.22 13.29 -1.77
C GLU A 98 -2.17 12.09 -1.70
N SER A 99 -2.21 11.33 -2.79
CA SER A 99 -3.06 10.13 -2.90
C SER A 99 -2.20 8.90 -3.10
N PHE A 100 -2.47 7.87 -2.32
CA PHE A 100 -1.71 6.63 -2.32
C PHE A 100 -2.64 5.42 -2.45
N SER A 101 -2.08 4.30 -2.90
CA SER A 101 -2.70 3.00 -2.78
C SER A 101 -1.74 2.01 -2.13
N LEU A 102 -2.29 1.20 -1.24
CA LEU A 102 -1.63 0.00 -0.72
C LEU A 102 -2.18 -1.20 -1.49
N LYS A 103 -1.27 -2.01 -2.00
CA LYS A 103 -1.57 -3.25 -2.71
C LYS A 103 -0.82 -4.40 -2.07
N ILE A 104 -1.51 -5.51 -1.82
CA ILE A 104 -0.93 -6.77 -1.38
C ILE A 104 -1.48 -7.88 -2.29
N ASP A 105 -0.59 -8.66 -2.89
CA ASP A 105 -0.92 -9.77 -3.79
C ASP A 105 -0.43 -11.07 -3.17
N LEU A 106 -1.34 -12.03 -2.97
CA LEU A 106 -0.99 -13.37 -2.47
C LEU A 106 -1.54 -14.45 -3.42
N GLN A 107 -1.13 -15.68 -3.22
CA GLN A 107 -1.77 -16.83 -3.88
C GLN A 107 -3.22 -16.97 -3.39
N GLU A 108 -4.11 -17.51 -4.24
CA GLU A 108 -5.53 -17.68 -3.88
C GLU A 108 -5.71 -18.60 -2.65
N SER A 109 -4.81 -19.55 -2.43
CA SER A 109 -4.76 -20.40 -1.22
C SER A 109 -4.62 -19.61 0.07
N ASP A 110 -3.94 -18.45 0.00
CA ASP A 110 -3.59 -17.62 1.15
C ASP A 110 -4.55 -16.43 1.31
N SER A 111 -5.70 -16.48 0.63
CA SER A 111 -6.73 -15.42 0.68
C SER A 111 -7.20 -15.10 2.10
N HIS A 112 -7.18 -16.10 2.99
CA HIS A 112 -7.54 -15.93 4.40
C HIS A 112 -6.68 -14.89 5.13
N VAL A 113 -5.41 -14.73 4.74
CA VAL A 113 -4.51 -13.71 5.30
C VAL A 113 -5.01 -12.32 4.92
N LEU A 114 -5.39 -12.11 3.64
CA LEU A 114 -5.93 -10.83 3.18
C LEU A 114 -7.29 -10.51 3.79
N GLU A 115 -8.14 -11.52 4.05
CA GLU A 115 -9.41 -11.28 4.76
C GLU A 115 -9.15 -10.83 6.20
N ARG A 116 -8.23 -11.44 6.94
CA ARG A 116 -7.82 -10.99 8.28
C ARG A 116 -7.23 -9.58 8.26
N PHE A 117 -6.41 -9.26 7.27
CA PHE A 117 -5.89 -7.89 7.10
C PHE A 117 -7.01 -6.88 6.83
N LYS A 118 -8.03 -7.24 6.02
CA LYS A 118 -9.23 -6.42 5.82
C LYS A 118 -9.98 -6.17 7.12
N GLU A 119 -10.18 -7.21 7.93
CA GLU A 119 -10.82 -7.11 9.25
C GLU A 119 -10.06 -6.13 10.14
N PHE A 120 -8.74 -6.30 10.26
CA PHE A 120 -7.87 -5.39 11.00
C PHE A 120 -8.01 -3.94 10.52
N CYS A 121 -7.99 -3.71 9.21
CA CYS A 121 -8.17 -2.39 8.63
C CYS A 121 -9.61 -1.87 8.68
N SER A 122 -10.59 -2.69 9.08
CA SER A 122 -12.03 -2.42 8.90
C SER A 122 -12.36 -2.02 7.45
N TYR A 123 -11.71 -2.66 6.47
CA TYR A 123 -11.87 -2.32 5.06
C TYR A 123 -13.08 -3.00 4.46
N THR A 124 -14.02 -2.21 3.94
CA THR A 124 -15.29 -2.71 3.38
C THR A 124 -15.22 -3.11 1.90
N GLY A 125 -14.07 -2.92 1.25
CA GLY A 125 -13.91 -3.26 -0.16
C GLY A 125 -13.68 -4.76 -0.41
N PRO A 126 -13.87 -5.22 -1.66
CA PRO A 126 -13.66 -6.62 -2.02
C PRO A 126 -12.18 -6.95 -2.21
N LEU A 127 -11.84 -8.22 -2.02
CA LEU A 127 -10.66 -8.82 -2.63
C LEU A 127 -10.90 -9.04 -4.13
N ARG A 128 -9.86 -8.92 -4.93
CA ARG A 128 -9.92 -9.06 -6.38
C ARG A 128 -9.15 -10.28 -6.84
N LYS A 129 -9.78 -11.12 -7.65
CA LYS A 129 -9.06 -12.20 -8.34
C LYS A 129 -8.32 -11.63 -9.54
N VAL A 130 -7.00 -11.80 -9.56
CA VAL A 130 -6.14 -11.32 -10.65
C VAL A 130 -5.62 -12.53 -11.42
N ARG A 131 -5.84 -12.55 -12.74
CA ARG A 131 -5.22 -13.56 -13.60
C ARG A 131 -3.79 -13.11 -13.93
N GLN A 132 -2.81 -13.88 -13.47
CA GLN A 132 -1.45 -13.76 -13.97
C GLN A 132 -1.25 -14.65 -15.20
N LYS A 133 -0.21 -14.34 -16.01
CA LYS A 133 0.23 -15.20 -17.11
C LYS A 133 0.63 -16.58 -16.55
N GLY A 134 -0.05 -17.63 -16.97
CA GLY A 134 0.13 -18.99 -16.48
C GLY A 134 -1.04 -19.47 -15.61
N ASN A 135 -0.88 -20.62 -14.97
CA ASN A 135 -1.92 -21.26 -14.15
C ASN A 135 -1.99 -20.74 -12.69
N SER A 136 -1.15 -19.77 -12.30
CA SER A 136 -1.18 -19.25 -10.92
C SER A 136 -2.36 -18.28 -10.75
N ARG A 137 -3.19 -18.58 -9.77
CA ARG A 137 -4.30 -17.71 -9.36
C ARG A 137 -3.83 -16.87 -8.20
N THR A 138 -3.86 -15.55 -8.37
CA THR A 138 -3.54 -14.60 -7.30
C THR A 138 -4.78 -13.84 -6.90
N ILE A 139 -4.81 -13.47 -5.62
CA ILE A 139 -5.82 -12.59 -5.03
C ILE A 139 -5.14 -11.30 -4.59
N GLU A 140 -5.78 -10.19 -4.89
CA GLU A 140 -5.27 -8.84 -4.63
C GLU A 140 -6.15 -8.12 -3.63
N LEU A 141 -5.52 -7.49 -2.63
CA LEU A 141 -6.11 -6.42 -1.86
C LEU A 141 -5.55 -5.09 -2.34
N CYS A 142 -6.42 -4.14 -2.68
CA CYS A 142 -6.03 -2.80 -3.10
C CYS A 142 -6.86 -1.75 -2.35
N ILE A 143 -6.22 -0.99 -1.46
CA ILE A 143 -6.85 0.06 -0.64
C ILE A 143 -6.32 1.42 -1.08
N ALA A 144 -7.21 2.37 -1.38
CA ALA A 144 -6.85 3.77 -1.55
C ALA A 144 -6.62 4.39 -0.16
N ILE A 145 -5.36 4.49 0.27
CA ILE A 145 -4.96 4.96 1.59
C ILE A 145 -4.76 6.47 1.64
N SER A 146 -4.84 7.04 2.85
CA SER A 146 -4.57 8.46 3.09
C SER A 146 -3.06 8.73 3.21
N LYS A 147 -2.67 9.99 3.05
CA LYS A 147 -1.31 10.42 3.36
C LYS A 147 -0.96 10.14 4.83
N GLY A 148 -1.92 10.32 5.74
CA GLY A 148 -1.73 10.01 7.17
C GLY A 148 -1.27 8.57 7.42
N TRP A 149 -1.85 7.58 6.72
CA TRP A 149 -1.38 6.19 6.81
C TRP A 149 0.09 6.05 6.40
N VAL A 150 0.49 6.72 5.29
CA VAL A 150 1.87 6.65 4.80
C VAL A 150 2.82 7.32 5.79
N ASP A 151 2.42 8.46 6.36
CA ASP A 151 3.22 9.19 7.34
C ASP A 151 3.39 8.38 8.64
N ASP A 152 2.34 7.73 9.13
CA ASP A 152 2.38 6.87 10.32
C ASP A 152 3.20 5.59 10.08
N LEU A 153 3.01 4.91 8.95
CA LEU A 153 3.81 3.75 8.55
C LEU A 153 5.30 4.11 8.42
N LYS A 154 5.61 5.29 7.89
CA LYS A 154 6.98 5.79 7.84
C LYS A 154 7.53 6.08 9.24
N LYS A 155 6.76 6.75 10.09
CA LYS A 155 7.17 7.19 11.43
C LYS A 155 7.56 6.03 12.33
N TYR A 156 6.72 5.00 12.40
CA TYR A 156 6.87 3.91 13.35
C TYR A 156 7.54 2.66 12.77
N TYR A 157 7.35 2.41 11.47
CA TYR A 157 7.78 1.15 10.86
C TYR A 157 8.81 1.33 9.75
N ASN A 158 9.23 2.58 9.46
CA ASN A 158 10.14 2.92 8.37
C ASN A 158 9.67 2.41 6.98
N ILE A 159 8.35 2.22 6.81
CA ILE A 159 7.76 1.75 5.56
C ILE A 159 7.47 2.96 4.67
N THR A 160 8.11 3.00 3.51
CA THR A 160 7.96 4.06 2.52
C THR A 160 7.58 3.50 1.15
N PRO A 161 7.04 4.30 0.22
CA PRO A 161 6.92 3.88 -1.17
C PRO A 161 8.27 3.44 -1.76
N ARG A 162 8.25 2.39 -2.60
CA ARG A 162 9.47 1.85 -3.26
C ARG A 162 10.53 1.30 -2.30
N LYS A 163 10.13 0.76 -1.17
CA LYS A 163 10.97 0.32 -0.05
C LYS A 163 11.92 -0.86 -0.32
N THR A 164 11.77 -1.61 -1.42
CA THR A 164 12.40 -2.93 -1.64
C THR A 164 13.89 -2.99 -1.29
N HIS A 165 14.67 -1.96 -1.65
CA HIS A 165 16.12 -1.91 -1.39
C HIS A 165 16.50 -0.98 -0.23
N THR A 166 15.53 -0.26 0.32
CA THR A 166 15.77 0.81 1.32
C THR A 166 14.96 0.58 2.59
N LEU A 167 14.35 -0.60 2.74
CA LEU A 167 13.59 -0.94 3.93
C LEU A 167 14.50 -0.91 5.15
N GLN A 168 14.13 -0.13 6.14
CA GLN A 168 14.83 -0.04 7.42
C GLN A 168 14.07 -0.84 8.49
N PRO A 169 14.76 -1.29 9.54
CA PRO A 169 14.12 -1.86 10.71
C PRO A 169 13.04 -0.93 11.28
N PRO A 170 12.00 -1.47 11.94
CA PRO A 170 10.95 -0.65 12.53
C PRO A 170 11.50 0.26 13.64
N ASN A 171 11.02 1.49 13.69
CA ASN A 171 11.37 2.46 14.73
C ASN A 171 10.54 2.23 16.00
N ILE A 172 10.66 1.04 16.58
CA ILE A 172 9.95 0.59 17.78
C ILE A 172 10.96 0.34 18.88
N LYS A 173 10.70 0.83 20.10
CA LYS A 173 11.59 0.60 21.26
C LYS A 173 11.23 -0.66 22.01
N ASP A 174 9.95 -0.91 22.18
CA ASP A 174 9.44 -2.05 22.95
C ASP A 174 9.83 -3.39 22.32
N LYS A 175 10.37 -4.31 23.13
CA LYS A 175 10.86 -5.61 22.68
C LYS A 175 9.73 -6.49 22.15
N TYR A 176 8.63 -6.57 22.88
CA TYR A 176 7.50 -7.41 22.49
C TYR A 176 6.87 -6.95 21.17
N LEU A 177 6.76 -5.64 20.97
CA LEU A 177 6.27 -5.09 19.71
C LEU A 177 7.23 -5.36 18.52
N LYS A 178 8.55 -5.37 18.77
CA LYS A 178 9.54 -5.82 17.76
C LYS A 178 9.37 -7.29 17.41
N GLU A 179 9.10 -8.14 18.40
CA GLU A 179 8.84 -9.56 18.20
C GLU A 179 7.57 -9.79 17.39
N CYS A 180 6.50 -9.00 17.62
CA CYS A 180 5.29 -9.03 16.79
C CYS A 180 5.58 -8.63 15.35
N PHE A 181 6.41 -7.62 15.12
CA PHE A 181 6.83 -7.22 13.77
C PHE A 181 7.69 -8.32 13.13
N LEU A 182 8.63 -8.91 13.86
CA LEU A 182 9.45 -10.03 13.37
C LEU A 182 8.58 -11.21 12.94
N LEU A 183 7.56 -11.57 13.72
CA LEU A 183 6.63 -12.65 13.38
C LEU A 183 5.98 -12.40 12.02
N GLY A 184 5.39 -11.20 11.82
CA GLY A 184 4.78 -10.85 10.54
C GLY A 184 5.78 -10.82 9.38
N ALA A 185 7.04 -10.41 9.62
CA ALA A 185 8.08 -10.44 8.59
C ALA A 185 8.47 -11.87 8.19
N ILE A 186 8.55 -12.77 9.15
CA ILE A 186 8.84 -14.20 8.89
C ILE A 186 7.68 -14.88 8.17
N GLU A 187 6.44 -14.55 8.50
CA GLU A 187 5.28 -15.10 7.78
C GLU A 187 5.17 -14.59 6.34
N GLY A 188 5.61 -13.35 6.05
CA GLY A 188 5.63 -12.78 4.70
C GLY A 188 6.79 -13.33 3.85
N ASP A 189 8.03 -13.00 4.18
CA ASP A 189 9.23 -13.30 3.37
C ASP A 189 10.09 -14.45 3.96
N GLY A 190 9.65 -15.08 5.04
CA GLY A 190 10.37 -16.17 5.68
C GLY A 190 9.97 -17.54 5.17
N HIS A 191 10.75 -18.52 5.58
CA HIS A 191 10.47 -19.93 5.36
C HIS A 191 10.88 -20.75 6.60
N VAL A 192 9.98 -21.58 7.08
CA VAL A 192 10.25 -22.56 8.13
C VAL A 192 10.40 -23.93 7.50
N GLY A 193 11.53 -24.54 7.66
CA GLY A 193 11.83 -25.84 7.06
C GLY A 193 12.44 -26.83 8.04
N ARG A 194 12.53 -28.09 7.62
CA ARG A 194 13.21 -29.16 8.35
C ARG A 194 14.37 -29.71 7.53
N SER A 195 15.56 -29.71 8.10
CA SER A 195 16.73 -30.28 7.46
C SER A 195 16.60 -31.81 7.38
N SER A 196 16.60 -32.37 6.16
CA SER A 196 16.57 -33.82 5.95
C SER A 196 17.81 -34.54 6.50
N LYS A 197 18.96 -33.85 6.55
CA LYS A 197 20.23 -34.45 7.00
C LYS A 197 20.43 -34.40 8.51
N ARG A 198 19.90 -33.39 9.20
CA ARG A 198 20.13 -33.14 10.62
C ARG A 198 18.86 -33.24 11.48
N GLY A 199 17.70 -33.36 10.88
CA GLY A 199 16.42 -33.41 11.58
C GLY A 199 16.01 -32.12 12.30
N CYS A 200 16.85 -31.09 12.28
CA CYS A 200 16.57 -29.81 12.95
C CYS A 200 15.62 -28.94 12.12
N VAL A 201 14.83 -28.14 12.82
CA VAL A 201 14.01 -27.08 12.22
C VAL A 201 14.89 -25.86 11.97
N TYR A 202 14.69 -25.19 10.86
CA TYR A 202 15.37 -23.93 10.55
C TYR A 202 14.38 -22.89 10.06
N ILE A 203 14.71 -21.63 10.29
CA ILE A 203 14.00 -20.48 9.73
C ILE A 203 14.97 -19.79 8.78
N SER A 204 14.48 -19.40 7.60
CA SER A 204 15.23 -18.54 6.69
C SER A 204 14.40 -17.30 6.38
N PHE A 205 15.07 -16.17 6.18
CA PHE A 205 14.46 -14.90 5.81
C PHE A 205 15.21 -14.30 4.63
N SER A 206 14.48 -13.75 3.65
CA SER A 206 15.06 -13.13 2.46
C SER A 206 14.68 -11.66 2.39
N SER A 207 15.66 -10.79 2.27
CA SER A 207 15.43 -9.35 2.08
C SER A 207 16.38 -8.78 1.04
N ALA A 208 15.90 -7.80 0.27
CA ALA A 208 16.74 -7.02 -0.62
C ALA A 208 17.42 -5.84 0.12
N SER A 209 17.04 -5.57 1.36
CA SER A 209 17.66 -4.58 2.25
C SER A 209 18.62 -5.28 3.20
N PRO A 210 19.93 -4.95 3.18
CA PRO A 210 20.90 -5.47 4.13
C PRO A 210 20.57 -5.10 5.57
N GLU A 211 20.07 -3.90 5.80
CA GLU A 211 19.74 -3.38 7.14
C GLU A 211 18.60 -4.19 7.77
N MET A 212 17.58 -4.51 6.98
CA MET A 212 16.47 -5.34 7.45
C MET A 212 16.95 -6.77 7.75
N GLY A 213 17.80 -7.33 6.90
CA GLY A 213 18.38 -8.64 7.11
C GLY A 213 19.22 -8.72 8.38
N GLN A 214 20.09 -7.74 8.61
CA GLN A 214 20.90 -7.66 9.82
C GLN A 214 20.03 -7.50 11.08
N TRP A 215 18.97 -6.72 10.98
CA TRP A 215 18.03 -6.56 12.11
C TRP A 215 17.34 -7.88 12.45
N VAL A 216 16.85 -8.62 11.46
CA VAL A 216 16.23 -9.96 11.69
C VAL A 216 17.21 -10.90 12.36
N GLN A 217 18.47 -10.93 11.89
CA GLN A 217 19.51 -11.74 12.54
C GLN A 217 19.71 -11.36 14.00
N ASN A 218 19.90 -10.08 14.30
CA ASN A 218 20.11 -9.61 15.67
C ASN A 218 18.93 -10.00 16.59
N MET A 219 17.69 -9.92 16.07
CA MET A 219 16.50 -10.33 16.81
C MET A 219 16.52 -11.82 17.16
N PHE A 220 17.01 -12.68 16.25
CA PHE A 220 17.16 -14.11 16.54
C PHE A 220 18.30 -14.40 17.51
N ASP A 221 19.43 -13.70 17.40
CA ASP A 221 20.55 -13.81 18.33
C ASP A 221 20.13 -13.44 19.76
N ASP A 222 19.34 -12.37 19.92
CA ASP A 222 18.78 -11.93 21.20
C ASP A 222 17.77 -12.93 21.80
N MET A 223 17.13 -13.74 20.98
CA MET A 223 16.21 -14.81 21.42
C MET A 223 16.92 -16.12 21.78
N THR A 224 18.25 -16.17 21.73
CA THR A 224 19.07 -17.39 21.98
C THR A 224 18.78 -18.58 21.06
N PHE A 225 18.18 -18.33 19.89
CA PHE A 225 18.05 -19.34 18.83
C PHE A 225 19.36 -19.48 18.06
N GLY A 226 20.40 -19.98 18.65
CA GLY A 226 21.76 -20.08 18.16
C GLY A 226 21.99 -20.10 16.65
N CYS A 227 23.02 -19.37 16.20
CA CYS A 227 23.62 -19.34 14.86
C CYS A 227 22.74 -18.88 13.70
N ALA A 228 22.64 -17.56 13.52
CA ALA A 228 22.26 -17.00 12.24
C ALA A 228 23.49 -16.85 11.33
N ILE A 229 23.44 -17.40 10.12
CA ILE A 229 24.46 -17.19 9.10
C ILE A 229 23.88 -16.22 8.06
N ILE A 230 24.45 -15.02 7.95
CA ILE A 230 24.14 -14.14 6.82
C ILE A 230 25.01 -14.57 5.63
N ASP A 231 24.39 -15.10 4.58
CA ASP A 231 25.05 -15.25 3.28
C ASP A 231 24.82 -13.98 2.46
N THR A 232 25.72 -13.02 2.62
CA THR A 232 25.77 -11.79 1.83
C THR A 232 26.47 -12.01 0.48
N LYS A 233 26.41 -13.18 -0.11
CA LYS A 233 26.94 -13.35 -1.47
C LYS A 233 26.34 -12.28 -2.36
N SER A 234 27.10 -11.20 -2.43
CA SER A 234 26.83 -10.06 -3.28
C SER A 234 26.52 -10.53 -4.70
N VAL A 235 25.45 -10.01 -5.24
CA VAL A 235 25.12 -10.05 -6.66
C VAL A 235 26.22 -9.33 -7.43
N LYS A 236 27.40 -9.95 -7.56
CA LYS A 236 28.40 -9.59 -8.56
C LYS A 236 28.32 -10.62 -9.65
N GLU A 237 28.08 -10.12 -10.86
CA GLU A 237 28.36 -10.79 -12.13
C GLU A 237 27.30 -11.73 -12.70
N SER A 238 26.18 -11.21 -13.08
CA SER A 238 25.53 -11.65 -14.32
C SER A 238 24.24 -10.89 -14.56
N GLY A 239 24.22 -9.67 -15.03
CA GLY A 239 23.08 -8.98 -15.68
C GLY A 239 21.61 -9.38 -15.40
N LYS A 240 21.38 -10.43 -14.61
CA LYS A 240 20.09 -10.91 -14.14
C LYS A 240 20.03 -10.65 -12.63
N ARG A 241 19.10 -9.79 -12.22
CA ARG A 241 18.81 -9.50 -10.82
C ARG A 241 18.55 -10.79 -10.05
N LYS A 242 19.56 -11.29 -9.34
CA LYS A 242 19.38 -12.30 -8.30
C LYS A 242 19.27 -11.57 -6.98
N LEU A 243 18.15 -11.77 -6.28
CA LEU A 243 17.96 -11.27 -4.92
C LEU A 243 19.06 -11.85 -4.02
N PRO A 244 19.66 -11.04 -3.12
CA PRO A 244 20.56 -11.58 -2.11
C PRO A 244 19.77 -12.56 -1.23
N LYS A 245 20.27 -13.77 -1.10
CA LYS A 245 19.74 -14.74 -0.14
C LYS A 245 20.43 -14.48 1.20
N ILE A 246 19.68 -14.07 2.19
CA ILE A 246 20.14 -14.04 3.57
C ILE A 246 20.11 -15.48 4.07
N GLY A 247 21.21 -15.91 4.66
CA GLY A 247 21.52 -17.28 4.91
C GLY A 247 20.59 -18.03 5.84
N ASN A 248 20.74 -19.33 5.81
CA ASN A 248 19.98 -20.26 6.65
C ASN A 248 20.37 -20.11 8.12
N ILE A 249 19.38 -19.94 8.98
CA ILE A 249 19.51 -20.04 10.43
C ILE A 249 19.42 -21.53 10.78
N TYR A 250 20.45 -22.08 11.36
CA TYR A 250 20.52 -23.46 11.83
C TYR A 250 20.32 -23.54 13.33
#